data_9516d97dc19a33b8de0e50172dbeb8fb
#
_entry.id   9516d97dc19a33b8de0e50172dbeb8fb
#
_cell.length_a   1.000
_cell.length_b   1.000
_cell.length_c   1.000
_cell.angle_alpha   90.00
_cell.angle_beta   90.00
_cell.angle_gamma   90.00
#
_symmetry.space_group_name_H-M   'P 1'
#
loop_
_entity.id
_entity.type
_entity.pdbx_description
1 polymer ?
#
loop_
_entity_poly.entity_id
_entity_poly.type
_entity_poly.pdbx_seq_one_letter_code
_entity_poly.pdbx_strand_id
1 'polypeptide(L)'
;MRKKNFCLAVLSASAVLALGASFSSFAAWKSVNSEWVYTDNNGNNVTSAWRTDNGESYYLGEDGYMIRNTLLEDNGNYYYLRNGGQMLKNGWRFLENPSWQGDDKVGDASWYYFDNNGRALRTTGDSVKIADIGGKKYAFDMYGRMLTGWITAAGENISDDSDWASATYYGDSEGDGSLVTNAWVYISVKDDDNEDDNEPTYHFYFGSNGKKTVSTEKTIGNVKYTFDERGVAQDSWVHNSDKGTWKYYGDEEEPKLHTGWFEAVPSKELNSNDHENGTTHWYYANSKGEITIPTADGEVGVAKTIDGKSYLFNEDGEMLTGLRILTYDGSKITKISSEVDSIDTIKNMDSDTKKLLYLSDSGAAKTGTTT
;
A
#
# COMPACT_ATOMS: atom_id res chain seq x y z
N MET A 1 38.96 -24.07 -0.43
CA MET A 1 38.59 -25.28 0.32
C MET A 1 38.29 -24.90 1.77
N ARG A 2 37.01 -24.73 2.13
CA ARG A 2 36.61 -24.55 3.52
C ARG A 2 36.12 -25.89 4.07
N LYS A 3 36.79 -26.39 5.09
CA LYS A 3 36.39 -27.61 5.79
C LYS A 3 35.06 -27.39 6.48
N LYS A 4 34.02 -28.15 6.08
CA LYS A 4 32.73 -28.21 6.78
C LYS A 4 32.96 -29.04 8.06
N ASN A 5 32.90 -28.39 9.23
CA ASN A 5 32.82 -29.07 10.49
C ASN A 5 31.43 -29.67 10.64
N PHE A 6 31.32 -30.98 10.56
CA PHE A 6 30.12 -31.73 10.90
C PHE A 6 29.99 -31.77 12.44
N CYS A 7 29.01 -31.04 13.00
CA CYS A 7 28.54 -31.33 14.34
C CYS A 7 27.64 -32.57 14.26
N LEU A 8 28.18 -33.69 14.73
CA LEU A 8 27.48 -34.95 14.91
C LEU A 8 26.48 -34.73 16.08
N ALA A 9 25.19 -34.54 15.83
CA ALA A 9 24.16 -34.63 16.85
C ALA A 9 24.03 -36.15 17.19
N VAL A 10 24.55 -36.53 18.32
CA VAL A 10 24.39 -37.89 18.83
C VAL A 10 22.94 -38.06 19.26
N LEU A 11 22.13 -38.68 18.41
CA LEU A 11 20.88 -39.30 18.85
C LEU A 11 21.25 -40.46 19.74
N SER A 12 20.91 -40.42 21.03
CA SER A 12 21.06 -41.51 21.97
C SER A 12 20.15 -42.66 21.56
N ALA A 13 20.61 -43.49 20.63
CA ALA A 13 20.01 -44.80 20.40
C ALA A 13 20.45 -45.71 21.53
N SER A 14 19.53 -46.08 22.44
CA SER A 14 19.77 -47.13 23.40
C SER A 14 19.92 -48.45 22.65
N ALA A 15 21.17 -48.83 22.33
CA ALA A 15 21.49 -50.15 21.82
C ALA A 15 21.38 -51.14 22.96
N VAL A 16 20.30 -51.88 23.04
CA VAL A 16 20.22 -53.07 23.90
C VAL A 16 20.89 -54.24 23.18
N LEU A 17 22.09 -54.59 23.61
CA LEU A 17 22.74 -55.86 23.28
C LEU A 17 22.01 -56.96 24.04
N ALA A 18 21.14 -57.71 23.36
CA ALA A 18 20.54 -58.93 23.89
C ALA A 18 21.24 -60.16 23.33
N LEU A 19 21.92 -60.90 24.22
CA LEU A 19 22.39 -62.27 23.97
C LEU A 19 21.21 -63.23 24.14
N GLY A 20 20.83 -63.90 23.07
CA GLY A 20 20.14 -65.20 23.02
C GLY A 20 18.80 -65.34 23.77
N ALA A 21 17.70 -64.90 23.20
CA ALA A 21 16.36 -65.42 23.43
C ALA A 21 15.48 -65.02 22.25
N SER A 22 14.43 -65.76 21.93
CA SER A 22 13.46 -65.48 20.88
C SER A 22 13.02 -64.03 20.90
N PHE A 23 13.49 -63.24 19.93
CA PHE A 23 13.24 -61.82 19.87
C PHE A 23 11.80 -61.59 19.44
N SER A 24 10.97 -61.08 20.34
CA SER A 24 9.85 -60.25 19.93
C SER A 24 10.47 -59.01 19.29
N SER A 25 10.27 -58.84 18.00
CA SER A 25 10.68 -57.68 17.26
C SER A 25 9.89 -56.48 17.79
N PHE A 26 10.56 -55.58 18.51
CA PHE A 26 9.93 -54.31 18.92
C PHE A 26 10.09 -53.28 17.81
N ALA A 27 9.05 -52.49 17.60
CA ALA A 27 9.12 -51.33 16.70
C ALA A 27 10.28 -50.43 17.13
N ALA A 28 11.24 -50.18 16.25
CA ALA A 28 12.46 -49.44 16.60
C ALA A 28 13.15 -48.80 15.37
N TRP A 29 13.87 -47.72 15.65
CA TRP A 29 14.81 -47.14 14.69
C TRP A 29 16.05 -48.04 14.53
N LYS A 30 16.47 -48.19 13.28
CA LYS A 30 17.71 -48.93 12.91
C LYS A 30 18.49 -48.13 11.87
N SER A 31 19.80 -48.17 11.94
CA SER A 31 20.69 -47.63 10.90
C SER A 31 21.04 -48.74 9.91
N VAL A 32 20.78 -48.48 8.63
CA VAL A 32 21.10 -49.35 7.51
C VAL A 32 21.85 -48.53 6.48
N ASN A 33 23.08 -48.90 6.13
CA ASN A 33 23.91 -48.13 5.18
C ASN A 33 24.06 -46.64 5.49
N SER A 34 24.18 -46.29 6.77
CA SER A 34 24.22 -44.89 7.25
C SER A 34 22.93 -44.08 7.11
N GLU A 35 21.85 -44.70 6.70
CA GLU A 35 20.51 -44.14 6.66
C GLU A 35 19.63 -44.75 7.76
N TRP A 36 18.57 -44.02 8.18
CA TRP A 36 17.68 -44.48 9.22
C TRP A 36 16.41 -45.12 8.63
N VAL A 37 16.02 -46.28 9.14
CA VAL A 37 14.76 -46.97 8.89
C VAL A 37 14.02 -47.18 10.21
N TYR A 38 12.69 -47.34 10.14
CA TYR A 38 11.87 -47.70 11.29
C TYR A 38 11.24 -49.08 11.03
N THR A 39 11.38 -50.02 11.92
CA THR A 39 10.73 -51.32 11.82
C THR A 39 9.49 -51.40 12.70
N ASP A 40 8.43 -52.04 12.20
CA ASP A 40 7.25 -52.34 12.98
C ASP A 40 7.46 -53.49 13.97
N ASN A 41 6.43 -53.87 14.74
CA ASN A 41 6.50 -54.95 15.70
C ASN A 41 6.74 -56.36 15.07
N ASN A 42 6.55 -56.47 13.74
CA ASN A 42 6.79 -57.70 12.98
C ASN A 42 8.19 -57.71 12.36
N GLY A 43 8.98 -56.65 12.53
CA GLY A 43 10.31 -56.50 11.95
C GLY A 43 10.32 -55.98 10.50
N ASN A 44 9.17 -55.59 9.94
CA ASN A 44 9.10 -55.06 8.60
C ASN A 44 9.44 -53.55 8.61
N ASN A 45 10.13 -53.07 7.57
CA ASN A 45 10.34 -51.64 7.39
C ASN A 45 9.01 -50.92 7.16
N VAL A 46 8.84 -49.83 7.87
CA VAL A 46 7.73 -48.91 7.66
C VAL A 46 8.06 -48.04 6.46
N THR A 47 7.09 -47.84 5.57
CA THR A 47 7.21 -47.00 4.35
C THR A 47 6.06 -46.01 4.26
N SER A 48 6.28 -44.90 3.58
CA SER A 48 5.28 -43.87 3.28
C SER A 48 4.42 -43.48 4.50
N ALA A 49 5.06 -43.28 5.67
CA ALA A 49 4.31 -43.06 6.91
C ALA A 49 5.06 -42.23 7.94
N TRP A 50 4.29 -41.48 8.71
CA TRP A 50 4.78 -40.74 9.87
C TRP A 50 5.07 -41.66 11.06
N ARG A 51 6.11 -41.28 11.80
CA ARG A 51 6.45 -41.88 13.10
C ARG A 51 6.79 -40.79 14.10
N THR A 52 6.33 -40.98 15.33
CA THR A 52 6.67 -40.08 16.43
C THR A 52 7.62 -40.80 17.37
N ASP A 53 8.71 -40.12 17.69
CA ASP A 53 9.65 -40.58 18.68
C ASP A 53 10.13 -39.41 19.54
N ASN A 54 10.11 -39.56 20.88
CA ASN A 54 10.48 -38.51 21.83
C ASN A 54 9.80 -37.15 21.59
N GLY A 55 8.53 -37.14 21.11
CA GLY A 55 7.76 -35.93 20.84
C GLY A 55 8.05 -35.26 19.47
N GLU A 56 9.00 -35.76 18.73
CA GLU A 56 9.34 -35.34 17.37
C GLU A 56 8.68 -36.25 16.33
N SER A 57 8.33 -35.69 15.19
CA SER A 57 7.70 -36.43 14.07
C SER A 57 8.72 -36.60 12.94
N TYR A 58 8.75 -37.79 12.36
CA TYR A 58 9.61 -38.20 11.28
C TYR A 58 8.77 -38.86 10.17
N TYR A 59 9.24 -38.81 8.94
CA TYR A 59 8.58 -39.47 7.82
C TYR A 59 9.52 -40.49 7.14
N LEU A 60 9.00 -41.68 6.89
CA LEU A 60 9.68 -42.72 6.14
C LEU A 60 9.20 -42.68 4.70
N GLY A 61 10.10 -42.61 3.73
CA GLY A 61 9.79 -42.61 2.32
C GLY A 61 9.25 -43.93 1.80
N GLU A 62 8.94 -44.01 0.53
CA GLU A 62 8.50 -45.25 -0.13
C GLU A 62 9.54 -46.36 -0.06
N ASP A 63 10.81 -46.00 -0.04
CA ASP A 63 11.96 -46.88 0.11
C ASP A 63 12.20 -47.33 1.57
N GLY A 64 11.42 -46.81 2.51
CA GLY A 64 11.54 -47.08 3.95
C GLY A 64 12.62 -46.28 4.67
N TYR A 65 13.35 -45.43 3.99
CA TYR A 65 14.36 -44.58 4.63
C TYR A 65 13.73 -43.27 5.17
N MET A 66 14.33 -42.76 6.25
CA MET A 66 13.91 -41.52 6.86
C MET A 66 14.19 -40.32 5.94
N ILE A 67 13.14 -39.61 5.58
CA ILE A 67 13.26 -38.38 4.80
C ILE A 67 13.85 -37.24 5.65
N ARG A 68 14.76 -36.47 5.08
CA ARG A 68 15.43 -35.36 5.75
C ARG A 68 15.87 -34.27 4.79
N ASN A 69 16.02 -33.06 5.32
CA ASN A 69 16.48 -31.86 4.63
C ASN A 69 15.71 -31.60 3.33
N THR A 70 14.38 -31.78 3.35
CA THR A 70 13.52 -31.61 2.18
C THR A 70 12.13 -31.12 2.55
N LEU A 71 11.48 -30.47 1.61
CA LEU A 71 10.06 -30.16 1.64
C LEU A 71 9.29 -31.41 1.16
N LEU A 72 8.43 -31.94 2.02
CA LEU A 72 7.59 -33.10 1.77
C LEU A 72 6.15 -32.62 1.50
N GLU A 73 5.56 -33.11 0.42
CA GLU A 73 4.11 -33.05 0.23
C GLU A 73 3.49 -34.38 0.73
N ASP A 74 2.54 -34.28 1.65
CA ASP A 74 1.77 -35.43 2.14
C ASP A 74 0.30 -35.02 2.34
N ASN A 75 -0.60 -35.73 1.62
CA ASN A 75 -2.05 -35.49 1.66
C ASN A 75 -2.44 -34.02 1.47
N GLY A 76 -1.82 -33.34 0.50
CA GLY A 76 -2.10 -31.95 0.16
C GLY A 76 -1.57 -30.94 1.19
N ASN A 77 -0.70 -31.33 2.11
CA ASN A 77 0.00 -30.44 3.02
C ASN A 77 1.49 -30.50 2.79
N TYR A 78 2.18 -29.42 3.08
CA TYR A 78 3.63 -29.33 2.95
C TYR A 78 4.29 -29.31 4.33
N TYR A 79 5.35 -30.10 4.50
CA TYR A 79 6.10 -30.25 5.72
C TYR A 79 7.59 -30.15 5.42
N TYR A 80 8.38 -29.59 6.31
CA TYR A 80 9.82 -29.61 6.17
C TYR A 80 10.46 -30.55 7.19
N LEU A 81 11.18 -31.53 6.69
CA LEU A 81 11.98 -32.45 7.50
C LEU A 81 13.40 -31.86 7.61
N ARG A 82 13.83 -31.56 8.84
CA ARG A 82 15.17 -31.01 9.12
C ARG A 82 16.28 -32.00 8.75
N ASN A 83 17.51 -31.55 8.82
CA ASN A 83 18.66 -32.41 8.54
C ASN A 83 18.74 -33.71 9.42
N GLY A 84 18.20 -33.64 10.64
CA GLY A 84 18.06 -34.84 11.52
C GLY A 84 16.75 -35.60 11.32
N GLY A 85 15.94 -35.29 10.31
CA GLY A 85 14.67 -35.94 10.00
C GLY A 85 13.46 -35.39 10.79
N GLN A 86 13.66 -34.54 11.81
CA GLN A 86 12.55 -33.99 12.61
C GLN A 86 11.75 -33.01 11.78
N MET A 87 10.43 -33.10 11.88
CA MET A 87 9.49 -32.14 11.27
C MET A 87 9.65 -30.76 11.91
N LEU A 88 9.82 -29.73 11.10
CA LEU A 88 9.85 -28.34 11.58
C LEU A 88 8.44 -27.91 12.02
N LYS A 89 8.34 -27.29 13.18
CA LYS A 89 7.11 -26.68 13.73
C LYS A 89 7.41 -25.25 14.19
N ASN A 90 6.40 -24.38 14.14
CA ASN A 90 6.44 -23.00 14.63
C ASN A 90 7.70 -22.25 14.17
N GLY A 91 7.98 -22.27 12.86
CA GLY A 91 9.22 -21.66 12.42
C GLY A 91 9.30 -21.36 10.94
N TRP A 92 10.17 -20.42 10.65
CA TRP A 92 10.54 -20.02 9.31
C TRP A 92 11.63 -20.91 8.72
N ARG A 93 11.56 -21.12 7.42
CA ARG A 93 12.62 -21.78 6.66
C ARG A 93 12.71 -21.21 5.24
N PHE A 94 13.93 -20.85 4.83
CA PHE A 94 14.24 -20.50 3.46
C PHE A 94 14.64 -21.77 2.70
N LEU A 95 13.95 -22.07 1.60
CA LEU A 95 14.10 -23.31 0.82
C LEU A 95 14.14 -23.02 -0.66
N GLU A 96 14.89 -23.82 -1.41
CA GLU A 96 14.75 -23.90 -2.85
C GLU A 96 13.33 -24.37 -3.19
N ASN A 97 12.71 -23.73 -4.18
CA ASN A 97 11.37 -24.08 -4.63
C ASN A 97 11.45 -25.40 -5.42
N PRO A 98 10.68 -26.43 -5.04
CA PRO A 98 10.68 -27.69 -5.77
C PRO A 98 10.18 -27.50 -7.21
N SER A 99 10.78 -28.20 -8.16
CA SER A 99 10.42 -28.12 -9.59
C SER A 99 8.95 -28.45 -9.88
N TRP A 100 8.30 -29.24 -9.03
CA TRP A 100 6.87 -29.57 -9.16
C TRP A 100 5.93 -28.42 -8.80
N GLN A 101 6.42 -27.33 -8.20
CA GLN A 101 5.64 -26.11 -7.96
C GLN A 101 5.48 -25.21 -9.20
N GLY A 102 6.09 -25.63 -10.31
CA GLY A 102 6.06 -24.87 -11.55
C GLY A 102 7.11 -23.77 -11.59
N ASP A 103 7.27 -23.24 -12.78
CA ASP A 103 8.10 -22.05 -13.04
C ASP A 103 7.21 -20.84 -12.91
N ASP A 104 7.60 -19.93 -12.05
CA ASP A 104 6.83 -18.73 -11.87
C ASP A 104 7.63 -17.55 -11.28
N LYS A 105 6.90 -16.49 -11.05
CA LYS A 105 7.35 -15.16 -10.68
C LYS A 105 7.93 -15.03 -9.25
N VAL A 106 8.03 -16.11 -8.48
CA VAL A 106 8.46 -16.05 -7.06
C VAL A 106 9.97 -16.35 -6.89
N GLY A 107 10.64 -16.75 -7.98
CA GLY A 107 12.08 -17.07 -7.98
C GLY A 107 12.39 -18.50 -7.56
N ASP A 108 13.71 -18.81 -7.50
CA ASP A 108 14.21 -20.18 -7.28
C ASP A 108 14.08 -20.66 -5.84
N ALA A 109 13.94 -19.75 -4.88
CA ALA A 109 13.85 -20.07 -3.46
C ALA A 109 12.93 -19.08 -2.73
N SER A 110 12.25 -19.55 -1.69
CA SER A 110 11.28 -18.77 -0.95
C SER A 110 11.33 -19.04 0.55
N TRP A 111 10.78 -18.11 1.32
CA TRP A 111 10.51 -18.32 2.72
C TRP A 111 9.19 -19.05 2.91
N TYR A 112 9.20 -20.02 3.82
CA TYR A 112 8.03 -20.77 4.27
C TYR A 112 7.90 -20.62 5.79
N TYR A 113 6.66 -20.60 6.28
CA TYR A 113 6.40 -20.70 7.71
C TYR A 113 5.57 -21.96 8.02
N PHE A 114 6.04 -22.76 8.94
CA PHE A 114 5.39 -23.99 9.38
C PHE A 114 4.69 -23.74 10.73
N ASP A 115 3.41 -24.10 10.79
CA ASP A 115 2.56 -23.92 11.97
C ASP A 115 2.94 -24.89 13.13
N ASN A 116 2.15 -24.89 14.19
CA ASN A 116 2.35 -25.76 15.34
C ASN A 116 2.14 -27.26 15.03
N ASN A 117 1.47 -27.58 13.92
CA ASN A 117 1.30 -28.95 13.41
C ASN A 117 2.37 -29.32 12.36
N GLY A 118 3.30 -28.42 12.08
CA GLY A 118 4.35 -28.59 11.07
C GLY A 118 3.87 -28.37 9.64
N ARG A 119 2.66 -27.85 9.41
CA ARG A 119 2.11 -27.58 8.09
C ARG A 119 2.57 -26.20 7.62
N ALA A 120 3.04 -26.11 6.38
CA ALA A 120 3.30 -24.83 5.77
C ALA A 120 2.00 -24.01 5.68
N LEU A 121 2.06 -22.74 6.07
CA LEU A 121 0.95 -21.81 5.85
C LEU A 121 0.82 -21.57 4.35
N ARG A 122 -0.37 -21.82 3.82
CA ARG A 122 -0.68 -21.65 2.40
C ARG A 122 -2.16 -21.39 2.17
N THR A 123 -2.52 -20.83 1.04
CA THR A 123 -3.92 -20.80 0.64
C THR A 123 -4.35 -22.18 0.07
N THR A 124 -5.62 -22.50 0.26
CA THR A 124 -6.27 -23.67 -0.34
C THR A 124 -7.49 -23.27 -1.17
N GLY A 125 -7.68 -21.96 -1.40
CA GLY A 125 -8.79 -21.37 -2.15
C GLY A 125 -8.30 -20.26 -3.07
N ASP A 126 -9.24 -19.44 -3.52
CA ASP A 126 -9.05 -18.40 -4.54
C ASP A 126 -8.52 -17.06 -3.95
N SER A 127 -8.09 -17.05 -2.69
CA SER A 127 -7.58 -15.86 -2.04
C SER A 127 -6.28 -16.13 -1.30
N VAL A 128 -5.40 -15.13 -1.28
CA VAL A 128 -4.12 -15.18 -0.56
C VAL A 128 -4.30 -15.58 0.90
N LYS A 129 -3.37 -16.38 1.41
CA LYS A 129 -3.30 -16.71 2.84
C LYS A 129 -2.57 -15.60 3.58
N ILE A 130 -3.31 -14.84 4.40
CA ILE A 130 -2.71 -13.89 5.35
C ILE A 130 -2.59 -14.56 6.71
N ALA A 131 -1.43 -14.43 7.34
CA ALA A 131 -1.19 -14.94 8.69
C ALA A 131 -0.50 -13.90 9.56
N ASP A 132 -0.89 -13.87 10.84
CA ASP A 132 -0.25 -13.04 11.86
C ASP A 132 0.83 -13.86 12.55
N ILE A 133 2.09 -13.46 12.40
CA ILE A 133 3.24 -14.18 12.93
C ILE A 133 4.11 -13.16 13.67
N GLY A 134 4.21 -13.33 14.99
CA GLY A 134 4.98 -12.41 15.81
C GLY A 134 4.49 -10.96 15.80
N GLY A 135 3.19 -10.74 15.56
CA GLY A 135 2.58 -9.40 15.51
C GLY A 135 2.71 -8.69 14.16
N LYS A 136 3.26 -9.34 13.15
CA LYS A 136 3.32 -8.87 11.77
C LYS A 136 2.50 -9.77 10.85
N LYS A 137 1.95 -9.21 9.78
CA LYS A 137 1.18 -9.96 8.79
C LYS A 137 2.07 -10.39 7.64
N TYR A 138 1.88 -11.62 7.17
CA TYR A 138 2.59 -12.16 6.03
C TYR A 138 1.60 -12.80 5.06
N ALA A 139 1.92 -12.76 3.78
CA ALA A 139 1.12 -13.35 2.71
C ALA A 139 1.80 -14.62 2.19
N PHE A 140 0.99 -15.65 1.94
CA PHE A 140 1.48 -16.93 1.40
C PHE A 140 0.60 -17.37 0.23
N ASP A 141 1.24 -17.91 -0.79
CA ASP A 141 0.57 -18.45 -1.97
C ASP A 141 0.02 -19.88 -1.75
N MET A 142 -0.43 -20.51 -2.83
CA MET A 142 -0.96 -21.88 -2.82
C MET A 142 0.11 -22.95 -2.53
N TYR A 143 1.36 -22.66 -2.74
CA TYR A 143 2.50 -23.55 -2.45
C TYR A 143 3.11 -23.32 -1.07
N GLY A 144 2.65 -22.29 -0.35
CA GLY A 144 3.16 -21.90 0.96
C GLY A 144 4.37 -20.98 0.90
N ARG A 145 4.70 -20.44 -0.27
CA ARG A 145 5.78 -19.48 -0.44
C ARG A 145 5.33 -18.11 0.07
N MET A 146 6.16 -17.47 0.87
CA MET A 146 5.92 -16.09 1.31
C MET A 146 6.04 -15.15 0.11
N LEU A 147 5.05 -14.29 -0.05
CA LEU A 147 4.98 -13.29 -1.10
C LEU A 147 5.49 -11.94 -0.61
N THR A 148 6.20 -11.20 -1.47
CA THR A 148 6.73 -9.85 -1.22
C THR A 148 6.44 -8.94 -2.40
N GLY A 149 6.66 -7.63 -2.27
CA GLY A 149 6.30 -6.67 -3.31
C GLY A 149 4.78 -6.55 -3.51
N TRP A 150 4.36 -6.31 -4.74
CA TRP A 150 2.95 -6.19 -5.09
C TRP A 150 2.26 -7.57 -5.16
N ILE A 151 1.14 -7.71 -4.45
CA ILE A 151 0.44 -8.99 -4.27
C ILE A 151 -1.04 -8.81 -4.59
N THR A 152 -1.60 -9.69 -5.45
CA THR A 152 -3.02 -9.71 -5.77
C THR A 152 -3.87 -10.26 -4.61
N ALA A 153 -5.17 -10.04 -4.67
CA ALA A 153 -6.11 -10.67 -3.72
C ALA A 153 -6.12 -12.21 -3.82
N ALA A 154 -5.78 -12.76 -4.98
CA ALA A 154 -5.68 -14.21 -5.21
C ALA A 154 -4.41 -14.84 -4.62
N GLY A 155 -3.40 -14.02 -4.30
CA GLY A 155 -2.12 -14.52 -3.77
C GLY A 155 -1.11 -14.79 -4.88
N GLU A 156 -1.15 -13.99 -5.92
CA GLU A 156 -0.15 -13.97 -6.97
C GLU A 156 0.80 -12.80 -6.74
N ASN A 157 2.07 -13.02 -6.95
CA ASN A 157 3.07 -11.97 -6.96
C ASN A 157 3.03 -11.28 -8.32
N ILE A 158 2.97 -9.96 -8.31
CA ILE A 158 3.05 -9.15 -9.53
C ILE A 158 4.54 -8.87 -9.80
N SER A 159 5.08 -9.56 -10.78
CA SER A 159 6.48 -9.44 -11.20
C SER A 159 6.70 -8.39 -12.28
N ASP A 160 5.64 -8.00 -12.97
CA ASP A 160 5.66 -6.91 -13.93
C ASP A 160 5.18 -5.64 -13.22
N ASP A 161 6.05 -4.64 -13.14
CA ASP A 161 5.77 -3.38 -12.44
C ASP A 161 4.62 -2.59 -13.10
N SER A 162 4.15 -2.96 -14.29
CA SER A 162 3.01 -2.33 -14.96
C SER A 162 1.65 -2.71 -14.35
N ASP A 163 1.53 -3.89 -13.69
CA ASP A 163 0.27 -4.40 -13.14
C ASP A 163 0.00 -4.02 -11.68
N TRP A 164 0.84 -3.20 -11.06
CA TRP A 164 0.74 -2.78 -9.66
C TRP A 164 -0.63 -2.20 -9.26
N ALA A 165 -1.35 -1.62 -10.23
CA ALA A 165 -2.67 -1.04 -10.00
C ALA A 165 -3.68 -2.10 -9.50
N SER A 166 -3.58 -3.34 -9.98
CA SER A 166 -4.44 -4.47 -9.59
C SER A 166 -4.11 -5.07 -8.22
N ALA A 167 -2.93 -4.72 -7.64
CA ALA A 167 -2.48 -5.25 -6.36
C ALA A 167 -3.39 -4.84 -5.21
N THR A 168 -3.57 -5.77 -4.28
CA THR A 168 -4.34 -5.56 -3.06
C THR A 168 -3.45 -5.35 -1.83
N TYR A 169 -2.26 -5.95 -1.82
CA TYR A 169 -1.31 -5.90 -0.71
C TYR A 169 0.08 -5.55 -1.21
N TYR A 170 0.93 -5.10 -0.28
CA TYR A 170 2.35 -4.90 -0.52
C TYR A 170 3.15 -5.50 0.64
N GLY A 171 4.03 -6.43 0.32
CA GLY A 171 4.98 -7.02 1.25
C GLY A 171 6.33 -6.33 1.14
N ASP A 172 6.96 -6.04 2.28
CA ASP A 172 8.27 -5.39 2.33
C ASP A 172 9.33 -6.28 1.67
N SER A 173 9.67 -5.97 0.41
CA SER A 173 10.61 -6.76 -0.39
C SER A 173 12.06 -6.56 0.00
N GLU A 174 12.39 -5.45 0.63
CA GLU A 174 13.75 -5.13 1.08
C GLU A 174 14.00 -5.50 2.55
N GLY A 175 12.92 -5.77 3.29
CA GLY A 175 12.95 -6.12 4.70
C GLY A 175 12.66 -7.59 4.98
N ASP A 176 11.71 -7.84 5.88
CA ASP A 176 11.37 -9.20 6.35
C ASP A 176 10.19 -9.84 5.61
N GLY A 177 9.67 -9.22 4.58
CA GLY A 177 8.53 -9.69 3.79
C GLY A 177 7.18 -9.44 4.43
N SER A 178 7.11 -8.77 5.58
CA SER A 178 5.84 -8.47 6.22
C SER A 178 5.00 -7.49 5.40
N LEU A 179 3.68 -7.70 5.41
CA LEU A 179 2.76 -6.78 4.75
C LEU A 179 2.78 -5.40 5.41
N VAL A 180 2.78 -4.37 4.60
CA VAL A 180 2.56 -3.01 5.06
C VAL A 180 1.16 -2.90 5.66
N THR A 181 1.06 -2.36 6.87
CA THR A 181 -0.20 -2.17 7.59
C THR A 181 -0.22 -0.84 8.31
N ASN A 182 -1.37 -0.13 8.27
CA ASN A 182 -1.55 1.21 8.87
C ASN A 182 -0.43 2.18 8.52
N ALA A 183 0.06 2.14 7.31
CA ALA A 183 1.23 2.90 6.90
C ALA A 183 1.13 3.42 5.47
N TRP A 184 1.85 4.50 5.25
CA TRP A 184 2.13 5.04 3.94
C TRP A 184 3.33 4.33 3.32
N VAL A 185 3.30 4.16 2.01
CA VAL A 185 4.44 3.72 1.21
C VAL A 185 4.57 4.66 0.02
N TYR A 186 5.79 5.03 -0.28
CA TYR A 186 6.16 5.87 -1.41
C TYR A 186 7.00 5.03 -2.36
N ILE A 187 6.44 4.67 -3.50
CA ILE A 187 7.01 3.65 -4.41
C ILE A 187 7.04 4.21 -5.83
N SER A 188 8.21 4.08 -6.49
CA SER A 188 8.33 4.27 -7.92
C SER A 188 7.70 3.06 -8.63
N VAL A 189 6.85 3.33 -9.59
CA VAL A 189 6.12 2.31 -10.35
C VAL A 189 6.25 2.60 -11.85
N LYS A 190 6.19 1.56 -12.65
CA LYS A 190 6.06 1.72 -14.08
C LYS A 190 4.62 2.09 -14.39
N ASP A 191 4.40 3.25 -14.99
CA ASP A 191 3.07 3.73 -15.37
C ASP A 191 3.05 3.98 -16.88
N ASP A 192 2.40 3.10 -17.64
CA ASP A 192 2.31 3.17 -19.08
C ASP A 192 1.41 4.36 -19.57
N ASP A 193 0.62 4.93 -18.66
CA ASP A 193 -0.19 6.13 -18.93
C ASP A 193 0.63 7.42 -18.77
N ASN A 194 1.87 7.34 -18.27
CA ASN A 194 2.77 8.47 -18.15
C ASN A 194 3.60 8.63 -19.43
N GLU A 195 3.36 9.72 -20.17
CA GLU A 195 4.06 10.02 -21.44
C GLU A 195 5.57 10.30 -21.27
N ASP A 196 6.01 10.59 -20.05
CA ASP A 196 7.42 10.72 -19.72
C ASP A 196 7.98 9.33 -19.35
N ASP A 197 9.06 8.91 -19.98
CA ASP A 197 9.78 7.63 -19.73
C ASP A 197 10.31 7.48 -18.27
N ASN A 198 9.86 8.34 -17.36
CA ASN A 198 10.21 8.31 -15.95
C ASN A 198 9.20 7.46 -15.18
N GLU A 199 9.70 6.55 -14.36
CA GLU A 199 8.88 5.81 -13.40
C GLU A 199 8.37 6.79 -12.31
N PRO A 200 7.09 7.17 -12.31
CA PRO A 200 6.55 8.07 -11.30
C PRO A 200 6.59 7.40 -9.93
N THR A 201 6.75 8.21 -8.91
CA THR A 201 6.70 7.74 -7.52
C THR A 201 5.39 8.18 -6.89
N TYR A 202 4.58 7.23 -6.43
CA TYR A 202 3.26 7.50 -5.88
C TYR A 202 3.16 7.17 -4.40
N HIS A 203 2.25 7.86 -3.71
CA HIS A 203 1.90 7.59 -2.34
C HIS A 203 0.72 6.61 -2.26
N PHE A 204 0.92 5.52 -1.51
CA PHE A 204 -0.10 4.52 -1.22
C PHE A 204 -0.32 4.40 0.29
N TYR A 205 -1.54 4.14 0.70
CA TYR A 205 -1.84 3.85 2.10
C TYR A 205 -2.45 2.46 2.25
N PHE A 206 -1.89 1.67 3.14
CA PHE A 206 -2.38 0.34 3.48
C PHE A 206 -3.07 0.37 4.84
N GLY A 207 -4.28 -0.17 4.92
CA GLY A 207 -5.06 -0.22 6.16
C GLY A 207 -4.55 -1.26 7.17
N SER A 208 -5.21 -1.38 8.32
CA SER A 208 -4.84 -2.35 9.38
C SER A 208 -4.93 -3.81 8.95
N ASN A 209 -5.72 -4.10 7.93
CA ASN A 209 -5.85 -5.42 7.32
C ASN A 209 -4.78 -5.69 6.24
N GLY A 210 -3.89 -4.74 5.98
CA GLY A 210 -2.86 -4.79 4.94
C GLY A 210 -3.35 -4.49 3.53
N LYS A 211 -4.64 -4.18 3.34
CA LYS A 211 -5.17 -3.87 2.00
C LYS A 211 -4.85 -2.44 1.59
N LYS A 212 -4.49 -2.27 0.32
CA LYS A 212 -4.35 -0.98 -0.34
C LYS A 212 -5.68 -0.22 -0.27
N THR A 213 -5.62 1.06 0.07
CA THR A 213 -6.78 1.95 0.06
C THR A 213 -7.02 2.42 -1.37
N VAL A 214 -8.23 2.22 -1.91
CA VAL A 214 -8.59 2.56 -3.30
C VAL A 214 -9.97 3.23 -3.36
N SER A 215 -10.20 4.08 -4.38
CA SER A 215 -11.49 4.70 -4.71
C SER A 215 -12.23 5.30 -3.51
N THR A 216 -11.54 6.00 -2.61
CA THR A 216 -12.17 6.49 -1.38
C THR A 216 -11.50 7.73 -0.81
N GLU A 217 -12.29 8.52 -0.05
CA GLU A 217 -11.74 9.51 0.88
C GLU A 217 -11.46 8.84 2.23
N LYS A 218 -10.33 9.12 2.84
CA LYS A 218 -9.93 8.57 4.13
C LYS A 218 -9.29 9.63 5.01
N THR A 219 -9.65 9.65 6.28
CA THR A 219 -8.97 10.49 7.28
C THR A 219 -7.86 9.68 7.96
N ILE A 220 -6.63 10.16 7.86
CA ILE A 220 -5.43 9.55 8.43
C ILE A 220 -4.73 10.63 9.25
N GLY A 221 -4.56 10.41 10.55
CA GLY A 221 -3.93 11.40 11.43
C GLY A 221 -4.64 12.77 11.46
N ASN A 222 -5.99 12.80 11.35
CA ASN A 222 -6.85 14.00 11.25
C ASN A 222 -6.73 14.79 9.91
N VAL A 223 -6.03 14.27 8.94
CA VAL A 223 -5.92 14.84 7.59
C VAL A 223 -6.72 13.99 6.61
N LYS A 224 -7.44 14.64 5.70
CA LYS A 224 -8.20 13.97 4.64
C LYS A 224 -7.33 13.76 3.40
N TYR A 225 -7.42 12.56 2.87
CA TYR A 225 -6.79 12.12 1.64
C TYR A 225 -7.85 11.50 0.72
N THR A 226 -7.64 11.57 -0.57
CA THR A 226 -8.46 10.88 -1.57
C THR A 226 -7.56 9.95 -2.35
N PHE A 227 -8.04 8.74 -2.61
CA PHE A 227 -7.33 7.72 -3.36
C PHE A 227 -8.11 7.39 -4.62
N ASP A 228 -7.42 7.32 -5.75
CA ASP A 228 -7.99 6.91 -7.02
C ASP A 228 -8.29 5.39 -7.06
N GLU A 229 -8.76 4.89 -8.20
CA GLU A 229 -9.06 3.47 -8.39
C GLU A 229 -7.83 2.57 -8.35
N ARG A 230 -6.65 3.11 -8.65
CA ARG A 230 -5.36 2.41 -8.57
C ARG A 230 -4.78 2.44 -7.16
N GLY A 231 -5.34 3.28 -6.28
CA GLY A 231 -4.90 3.48 -4.89
C GLY A 231 -3.82 4.56 -4.74
N VAL A 232 -3.58 5.35 -5.78
CA VAL A 232 -2.69 6.51 -5.70
C VAL A 232 -3.38 7.62 -4.90
N ALA A 233 -2.67 8.19 -3.93
CA ALA A 233 -3.16 9.36 -3.23
C ALA A 233 -3.21 10.55 -4.21
N GLN A 234 -4.36 11.20 -4.27
CA GLN A 234 -4.56 12.39 -5.09
C GLN A 234 -3.71 13.53 -4.59
N ASP A 235 -2.96 14.15 -5.45
CA ASP A 235 -2.24 15.39 -5.28
C ASP A 235 -2.78 16.48 -6.22
N SER A 236 -2.17 17.67 -6.17
CA SER A 236 -2.46 18.76 -7.09
C SER A 236 -3.94 19.20 -7.12
N TRP A 237 -4.36 19.79 -8.22
CA TRP A 237 -5.71 20.28 -8.45
C TRP A 237 -6.59 19.20 -9.08
N VAL A 238 -7.82 19.08 -8.54
CA VAL A 238 -8.82 18.14 -9.07
C VAL A 238 -10.10 18.88 -9.42
N HIS A 239 -10.53 18.79 -10.67
CA HIS A 239 -11.78 19.32 -11.18
C HIS A 239 -12.86 18.25 -11.21
N ASN A 240 -14.00 18.53 -10.57
CA ASN A 240 -15.22 17.75 -10.74
C ASN A 240 -16.12 18.47 -11.75
N SER A 241 -16.05 18.06 -13.01
CA SER A 241 -16.79 18.67 -14.11
C SER A 241 -18.31 18.58 -13.95
N ASP A 242 -18.83 17.50 -13.35
CA ASP A 242 -20.27 17.30 -13.13
C ASP A 242 -20.86 18.35 -12.16
N LYS A 243 -20.04 18.80 -11.21
CA LYS A 243 -20.43 19.76 -10.18
C LYS A 243 -19.86 21.16 -10.41
N GLY A 244 -18.92 21.30 -11.33
CA GLY A 244 -18.16 22.54 -11.53
C GLY A 244 -17.38 22.95 -10.29
N THR A 245 -16.85 22.00 -9.53
CA THR A 245 -16.12 22.27 -8.29
C THR A 245 -14.66 21.87 -8.40
N TRP A 246 -13.80 22.65 -7.78
CA TRP A 246 -12.36 22.40 -7.71
C TRP A 246 -11.94 22.10 -6.29
N LYS A 247 -10.94 21.21 -6.16
CA LYS A 247 -10.26 20.89 -4.90
C LYS A 247 -8.77 20.94 -5.13
N TYR A 248 -8.01 21.22 -4.06
CA TYR A 248 -6.56 21.18 -4.07
C TYR A 248 -6.06 20.18 -3.03
N TYR A 249 -5.22 19.24 -3.44
CA TYR A 249 -4.70 18.16 -2.62
C TYR A 249 -3.22 18.30 -2.28
N GLY A 250 -2.67 19.53 -2.40
CA GLY A 250 -1.25 19.75 -2.13
C GLY A 250 -0.37 19.34 -3.31
N ASP A 251 0.84 18.98 -3.01
CA ASP A 251 1.84 18.53 -3.96
C ASP A 251 2.17 17.03 -3.79
N GLU A 252 3.10 16.54 -4.62
CA GLU A 252 3.55 15.14 -4.57
C GLU A 252 4.20 14.76 -3.24
N GLU A 253 4.78 15.72 -2.50
CA GLU A 253 5.41 15.44 -1.20
C GLU A 253 4.38 15.33 -0.08
N GLU A 254 3.30 16.16 -0.14
CA GLU A 254 2.21 16.18 0.84
C GLU A 254 0.83 16.12 0.17
N PRO A 255 0.41 14.96 -0.39
CA PRO A 255 -0.85 14.80 -1.11
C PRO A 255 -2.06 14.78 -0.16
N LYS A 256 -2.46 15.94 0.34
CA LYS A 256 -3.56 16.09 1.31
C LYS A 256 -4.60 17.11 0.86
N LEU A 257 -5.87 16.86 1.15
CA LEU A 257 -6.95 17.80 0.88
C LEU A 257 -6.79 19.09 1.70
N HIS A 258 -6.66 20.22 1.02
CA HIS A 258 -6.64 21.54 1.64
C HIS A 258 -8.06 22.02 1.98
N THR A 259 -8.20 22.60 3.17
CA THR A 259 -9.42 23.27 3.66
C THR A 259 -9.04 24.58 4.34
N GLY A 260 -9.92 25.58 4.29
CA GLY A 260 -9.58 26.90 4.79
C GLY A 260 -8.72 27.67 3.78
N TRP A 261 -7.84 28.55 4.31
CA TRP A 261 -6.93 29.34 3.50
C TRP A 261 -5.67 28.56 3.14
N PHE A 262 -5.24 28.66 1.89
CA PHE A 262 -3.98 28.12 1.40
C PHE A 262 -3.46 28.91 0.19
N GLU A 263 -2.19 28.79 -0.09
CA GLU A 263 -1.51 29.39 -1.23
C GLU A 263 -1.04 28.29 -2.17
N ALA A 264 -1.30 28.44 -3.47
CA ALA A 264 -0.89 27.48 -4.47
C ALA A 264 -0.70 28.14 -5.84
N VAL A 265 0.08 27.51 -6.71
CA VAL A 265 0.07 27.79 -8.14
C VAL A 265 -1.24 27.23 -8.73
N PRO A 266 -1.99 28.00 -9.52
CA PRO A 266 -3.24 27.53 -10.14
C PRO A 266 -3.02 26.32 -11.04
N SER A 267 -4.07 25.54 -11.28
CA SER A 267 -4.02 24.55 -12.35
C SER A 267 -3.94 25.25 -13.72
N LYS A 268 -3.44 24.55 -14.71
CA LYS A 268 -3.40 25.05 -16.09
C LYS A 268 -4.79 25.37 -16.64
N GLU A 269 -5.81 24.62 -16.21
CA GLU A 269 -7.21 24.86 -16.62
C GLU A 269 -7.82 26.09 -15.97
N LEU A 270 -7.44 26.42 -14.72
CA LEU A 270 -7.90 27.61 -14.03
C LEU A 270 -7.21 28.86 -14.58
N ASN A 271 -5.90 28.89 -14.60
CA ASN A 271 -5.11 30.04 -15.05
C ASN A 271 -3.80 29.56 -15.68
N SER A 272 -3.78 29.37 -17.00
CA SER A 272 -2.62 28.83 -17.71
C SER A 272 -1.38 29.72 -17.64
N ASN A 273 -1.56 31.05 -17.65
CA ASN A 273 -0.46 31.99 -17.61
C ASN A 273 0.29 31.94 -16.28
N ASP A 274 -0.45 31.95 -15.18
CA ASP A 274 0.16 31.94 -13.84
C ASP A 274 0.63 30.54 -13.46
N HIS A 275 0.01 29.52 -14.01
CA HIS A 275 0.52 28.14 -13.95
C HIS A 275 1.93 28.01 -14.57
N GLU A 276 2.09 28.48 -15.82
CA GLU A 276 3.37 28.40 -16.55
C GLU A 276 4.48 29.26 -15.92
N ASN A 277 4.09 30.36 -15.27
CA ASN A 277 5.03 31.25 -14.57
C ASN A 277 5.32 30.83 -13.11
N GLY A 278 4.63 29.82 -12.59
CA GLY A 278 4.76 29.39 -11.20
C GLY A 278 4.26 30.45 -10.20
N THR A 279 3.32 31.32 -10.62
CA THR A 279 2.80 32.40 -9.77
C THR A 279 1.80 31.82 -8.77
N THR A 280 2.01 32.06 -7.47
CA THR A 280 1.10 31.59 -6.43
C THR A 280 0.01 32.60 -6.11
N HIS A 281 -1.17 32.10 -5.76
CA HIS A 281 -2.32 32.89 -5.32
C HIS A 281 -2.95 32.29 -4.07
N TRP A 282 -3.64 33.13 -3.30
CA TRP A 282 -4.40 32.71 -2.14
C TRP A 282 -5.78 32.19 -2.55
N TYR A 283 -6.16 31.05 -2.01
CA TYR A 283 -7.45 30.38 -2.21
C TYR A 283 -8.11 30.11 -0.87
N TYR A 284 -9.44 29.93 -0.92
CA TYR A 284 -10.19 29.48 0.25
C TYR A 284 -11.07 28.28 -0.13
N ALA A 285 -10.85 27.16 0.55
CA ALA A 285 -11.68 25.97 0.44
C ALA A 285 -12.61 25.81 1.65
N ASN A 286 -13.82 25.34 1.39
CA ASN A 286 -14.77 25.00 2.45
C ASN A 286 -14.34 23.71 3.20
N SER A 287 -15.13 23.26 4.21
CA SER A 287 -14.84 22.05 4.97
C SER A 287 -14.87 20.75 4.15
N LYS A 288 -15.37 20.78 2.91
CA LYS A 288 -15.34 19.67 1.96
C LYS A 288 -14.15 19.76 1.00
N GLY A 289 -13.32 20.80 1.13
CA GLY A 289 -12.21 21.06 0.23
C GLY A 289 -12.58 21.76 -1.07
N GLU A 290 -13.88 22.14 -1.27
CA GLU A 290 -14.30 22.84 -2.47
C GLU A 290 -13.87 24.29 -2.40
N ILE A 291 -13.10 24.77 -3.40
CA ILE A 291 -12.64 26.16 -3.43
C ILE A 291 -13.79 27.12 -3.77
N THR A 292 -13.61 28.37 -3.37
CA THR A 292 -14.57 29.42 -3.61
C THR A 292 -14.36 29.97 -5.01
N ILE A 293 -15.28 29.64 -5.94
CA ILE A 293 -15.35 30.15 -7.30
C ILE A 293 -16.80 30.63 -7.60
N PRO A 294 -17.01 31.50 -8.59
CA PRO A 294 -18.35 31.80 -9.11
C PRO A 294 -18.99 30.52 -9.67
N THR A 295 -20.28 30.35 -9.43
CA THR A 295 -21.04 29.17 -9.93
C THR A 295 -22.20 29.55 -10.83
N ALA A 296 -22.56 30.85 -10.90
CA ALA A 296 -23.65 31.34 -11.74
C ALA A 296 -23.10 31.68 -13.12
N ASP A 297 -23.88 31.35 -14.16
CA ASP A 297 -23.53 31.68 -15.54
C ASP A 297 -23.31 33.18 -15.73
N GLY A 298 -22.19 33.58 -16.36
CA GLY A 298 -21.76 34.95 -16.57
C GLY A 298 -21.26 35.69 -15.32
N GLU A 299 -21.10 35.02 -14.20
CA GLU A 299 -20.47 35.59 -13.00
C GLU A 299 -18.96 35.42 -13.07
N VAL A 300 -18.20 36.53 -12.92
CA VAL A 300 -16.70 36.52 -13.00
C VAL A 300 -16.03 36.73 -11.64
N GLY A 301 -16.79 36.73 -10.56
CA GLY A 301 -16.27 36.87 -9.22
C GLY A 301 -17.33 36.65 -8.16
N VAL A 302 -16.91 36.22 -6.99
CA VAL A 302 -17.78 35.93 -5.86
C VAL A 302 -17.23 36.55 -4.58
N ALA A 303 -18.11 37.26 -3.87
CA ALA A 303 -17.82 37.78 -2.54
C ALA A 303 -18.22 36.72 -1.48
N LYS A 304 -17.33 36.46 -0.52
CA LYS A 304 -17.56 35.49 0.55
C LYS A 304 -17.18 36.06 1.91
N THR A 305 -18.04 35.86 2.90
CA THR A 305 -17.72 36.20 4.29
C THR A 305 -17.06 35.01 4.96
N ILE A 306 -15.87 35.21 5.47
CA ILE A 306 -15.03 34.21 6.17
C ILE A 306 -14.61 34.84 7.50
N ASP A 307 -14.91 34.21 8.61
CA ASP A 307 -14.62 34.70 9.96
C ASP A 307 -15.03 36.18 10.20
N GLY A 308 -16.21 36.56 9.70
CA GLY A 308 -16.76 37.90 9.85
C GLY A 308 -16.15 38.97 8.94
N LYS A 309 -15.24 38.63 8.04
CA LYS A 309 -14.65 39.54 7.05
C LYS A 309 -15.09 39.12 5.63
N SER A 310 -15.33 40.09 4.75
CA SER A 310 -15.67 39.84 3.35
C SER A 310 -14.41 39.81 2.50
N TYR A 311 -14.36 38.85 1.60
CA TYR A 311 -13.26 38.64 0.64
C TYR A 311 -13.89 38.55 -0.76
N LEU A 312 -13.09 38.85 -1.79
CA LEU A 312 -13.49 38.74 -3.18
C LEU A 312 -12.56 37.74 -3.87
N PHE A 313 -13.16 36.82 -4.61
CA PHE A 313 -12.46 35.84 -5.43
C PHE A 313 -12.85 36.06 -6.90
N ASN A 314 -11.88 35.92 -7.83
CA ASN A 314 -12.13 35.99 -9.25
C ASN A 314 -12.69 34.66 -9.79
N GLU A 315 -12.84 34.55 -11.11
CA GLU A 315 -13.37 33.39 -11.81
C GLU A 315 -12.49 32.12 -11.61
N ASP A 316 -11.21 32.31 -11.37
CA ASP A 316 -10.23 31.23 -11.11
C ASP A 316 -10.14 30.86 -9.63
N GLY A 317 -10.91 31.50 -8.76
CA GLY A 317 -10.93 31.30 -7.31
C GLY A 317 -9.79 31.99 -6.58
N GLU A 318 -9.03 32.86 -7.22
CA GLU A 318 -7.94 33.61 -6.64
C GLU A 318 -8.47 34.76 -5.78
N MET A 319 -7.97 34.90 -4.56
CA MET A 319 -8.31 36.01 -3.65
C MET A 319 -7.74 37.31 -4.20
N LEU A 320 -8.60 38.31 -4.38
CA LEU A 320 -8.19 39.60 -4.86
C LEU A 320 -7.80 40.56 -3.72
N THR A 321 -6.89 41.48 -4.05
CA THR A 321 -6.43 42.59 -3.19
C THR A 321 -6.54 43.92 -3.92
N GLY A 322 -6.29 45.02 -3.22
CA GLY A 322 -6.27 46.37 -3.79
C GLY A 322 -7.64 46.98 -4.05
N LEU A 323 -7.66 48.07 -4.81
CA LEU A 323 -8.85 48.79 -5.14
C LEU A 323 -9.46 48.28 -6.45
N ARG A 324 -10.71 47.82 -6.40
CA ARG A 324 -11.41 47.20 -7.55
C ARG A 324 -12.71 47.92 -7.85
N ILE A 325 -13.08 48.02 -9.13
CA ILE A 325 -14.40 48.42 -9.56
C ILE A 325 -15.14 47.15 -9.98
N LEU A 326 -16.28 46.89 -9.34
CA LEU A 326 -17.16 45.77 -9.63
C LEU A 326 -18.36 46.24 -10.41
N THR A 327 -18.68 45.57 -11.51
CA THR A 327 -19.93 45.77 -12.25
C THR A 327 -20.90 44.65 -11.90
N TYR A 328 -22.15 45.04 -11.65
CA TYR A 328 -23.19 44.12 -11.24
C TYR A 328 -24.31 44.03 -12.28
N ASP A 329 -24.87 42.84 -12.46
CA ASP A 329 -26.17 42.58 -13.04
C ASP A 329 -27.03 41.89 -11.97
N GLY A 330 -27.96 42.63 -11.40
CA GLY A 330 -28.65 42.18 -10.18
C GLY A 330 -27.69 41.96 -9.02
N SER A 331 -27.55 40.72 -8.55
CA SER A 331 -26.62 40.33 -7.48
C SER A 331 -25.31 39.78 -8.01
N LYS A 332 -25.19 39.47 -9.32
CA LYS A 332 -24.02 38.87 -9.93
C LYS A 332 -22.95 39.90 -10.23
N ILE A 333 -21.71 39.56 -10.00
CA ILE A 333 -20.54 40.34 -10.42
C ILE A 333 -20.19 39.89 -11.84
N THR A 334 -20.44 40.76 -12.81
CA THR A 334 -20.23 40.47 -14.24
C THR A 334 -18.95 41.06 -14.80
N LYS A 335 -18.28 41.92 -14.03
CA LYS A 335 -16.94 42.45 -14.37
C LYS A 335 -16.19 42.88 -13.12
N ILE A 336 -14.94 42.57 -13.08
CA ILE A 336 -13.96 43.05 -12.09
C ILE A 336 -12.88 43.82 -12.85
N SER A 337 -12.56 45.05 -12.43
CA SER A 337 -11.43 45.78 -13.00
C SER A 337 -10.08 45.17 -12.58
N SER A 338 -9.01 45.45 -13.33
CA SER A 338 -7.69 45.44 -12.78
C SER A 338 -7.60 46.32 -11.54
N GLU A 339 -6.54 46.26 -10.78
CA GLU A 339 -6.33 47.16 -9.65
C GLU A 339 -6.42 48.62 -10.13
N VAL A 340 -7.17 49.44 -9.39
CA VAL A 340 -7.40 50.84 -9.77
C VAL A 340 -6.33 51.70 -9.11
N ASP A 341 -5.44 52.26 -9.89
CA ASP A 341 -4.32 53.12 -9.47
C ASP A 341 -4.56 54.61 -9.73
N SER A 342 -5.70 54.96 -10.40
CA SER A 342 -5.99 56.33 -10.81
C SER A 342 -7.34 56.83 -10.30
N ILE A 343 -7.32 58.02 -9.69
CA ILE A 343 -8.53 58.70 -9.22
C ILE A 343 -9.50 59.10 -10.40
N ASP A 344 -8.96 59.32 -11.58
CA ASP A 344 -9.76 59.67 -12.74
C ASP A 344 -10.64 58.50 -13.24
N THR A 345 -10.22 57.27 -13.05
CA THR A 345 -11.05 56.08 -13.29
C THR A 345 -12.25 56.02 -12.37
N ILE A 346 -12.11 56.48 -11.12
CA ILE A 346 -13.18 56.50 -10.11
C ILE A 346 -14.19 57.63 -10.41
N LYS A 347 -13.72 58.82 -10.79
CA LYS A 347 -14.59 59.96 -11.07
C LYS A 347 -15.59 59.74 -12.20
N ASN A 348 -15.24 58.89 -13.16
CA ASN A 348 -16.07 58.58 -14.33
C ASN A 348 -16.86 57.27 -14.16
N MET A 349 -16.98 56.77 -12.97
CA MET A 349 -17.66 55.51 -12.67
C MET A 349 -19.19 55.75 -12.63
N ASP A 350 -19.96 54.93 -13.38
CA ASP A 350 -21.41 54.87 -13.25
C ASP A 350 -21.79 54.19 -11.92
N SER A 351 -22.43 54.91 -11.02
CA SER A 351 -22.75 54.44 -9.67
C SER A 351 -23.96 53.52 -9.58
N ASP A 352 -24.77 53.41 -10.66
CA ASP A 352 -26.02 52.63 -10.65
C ASP A 352 -25.70 51.13 -10.80
N THR A 353 -24.70 50.79 -11.60
CA THR A 353 -24.31 49.40 -11.91
C THR A 353 -22.92 49.01 -11.39
N LYS A 354 -22.16 49.99 -10.90
CA LYS A 354 -20.75 49.78 -10.46
C LYS A 354 -20.56 50.15 -9.01
N LYS A 355 -19.75 49.37 -8.31
CA LYS A 355 -19.33 49.61 -6.92
C LYS A 355 -17.82 49.60 -6.81
N LEU A 356 -17.27 50.49 -6.00
CA LEU A 356 -15.88 50.52 -5.63
C LEU A 356 -15.69 49.69 -4.39
N LEU A 357 -14.71 48.79 -4.40
CA LEU A 357 -14.35 47.93 -3.27
C LEU A 357 -12.85 48.03 -3.01
N TYR A 358 -12.48 48.34 -1.77
CA TYR A 358 -11.09 48.26 -1.34
C TYR A 358 -10.88 47.03 -0.53
N LEU A 359 -9.91 46.24 -0.97
CA LEU A 359 -9.42 44.98 -0.35
C LEU A 359 -8.03 45.23 0.21
N SER A 360 -7.82 44.97 1.47
CA SER A 360 -6.48 45.09 2.08
C SER A 360 -5.49 44.07 1.48
N ASP A 361 -4.21 44.20 1.83
CA ASP A 361 -3.19 43.23 1.41
C ASP A 361 -3.51 41.79 1.87
N SER A 362 -4.29 41.63 2.95
CA SER A 362 -4.83 40.34 3.38
C SER A 362 -6.13 39.93 2.69
N GLY A 363 -6.56 40.64 1.65
CA GLY A 363 -7.79 40.39 0.88
C GLY A 363 -9.08 40.83 1.56
N ALA A 364 -9.05 41.24 2.82
CA ALA A 364 -10.25 41.61 3.56
C ALA A 364 -10.80 42.96 3.07
N ALA A 365 -12.09 43.00 2.72
CA ALA A 365 -12.79 44.25 2.36
C ALA A 365 -12.82 45.21 3.54
N LYS A 366 -12.49 46.46 3.28
CA LYS A 366 -12.61 47.56 4.25
C LYS A 366 -13.99 48.21 4.08
N THR A 367 -14.80 48.21 5.15
CA THR A 367 -16.01 48.96 5.27
C THR A 367 -15.72 50.25 6.00
N GLY A 368 -15.97 51.39 5.38
CA GLY A 368 -15.82 52.69 6.01
C GLY A 368 -15.74 53.80 4.98
N THR A 369 -16.27 54.97 5.34
CA THR A 369 -16.09 56.21 4.57
C THR A 369 -14.68 56.66 4.77
N THR A 370 -13.80 56.62 3.76
CA THR A 370 -12.57 57.42 3.78
C THR A 370 -12.92 58.84 3.51
N THR A 371 -12.79 59.71 4.53
CA THR A 371 -12.82 61.14 4.36
C THR A 371 -11.52 61.63 3.74
#